data_beb2aa5ee5372c07e128e32a4ac2a59e
#
_entry.id   beb2aa5ee5372c07e128e32a4ac2a59e
#
_cell.length_a   1.000
_cell.length_b   1.000
_cell.length_c   1.000
_cell.angle_alpha   90.00
_cell.angle_beta   90.00
_cell.angle_gamma   90.00
#
_symmetry.space_group_name_H-M   'P 1'
#
loop_
_entity.id
_entity.type
_entity.pdbx_description
1 polymer ?
#
loop_
_entity_poly.entity_id
_entity_poly.type
_entity_poly.pdbx_seq_one_letter_code
_entity_poly.pdbx_strand_id
1 'polypeptide(L)'
;VITVAGAAAFVLADTALVNRQLAKKAQRDNPPKGRFIEVDGVRLHYVERGSGRPLVFHGNGSMIQDFESSGLIELSSKRYRTIVFDRPGFGHSSRPREVVWTPAVQADLFRKALERLGAERAIVLGHSWGAAVAVALAMRHPSSVQALVLASGYYYPSARTDAATSLPSALPGLGDILSYTVSPIMGRMMWPAMLRRMFGPSQVSEKDASFPMEMTVRPSQMRAAAAEASMMVPSAFIASKCYGGLHMPTVIIAGECDRLIDIGKQSARLHDELKQSSLLRVAGAGHMIHQSATSDVMAAVDEAADRTLQ
;
A
#
# COMPACT_ATOMS: atom_id res chain seq x y z
N VAL A 1 28.57 29.61 -19.02
CA VAL A 1 27.56 28.54 -19.18
C VAL A 1 28.12 27.19 -18.71
N ILE A 2 29.32 26.77 -19.10
CA ILE A 2 29.96 25.51 -18.69
C ILE A 2 30.18 25.44 -17.17
N THR A 3 30.54 26.54 -16.53
CA THR A 3 30.78 26.61 -15.08
C THR A 3 29.49 26.46 -14.26
N VAL A 4 28.35 27.00 -14.70
CA VAL A 4 27.06 26.87 -14.03
C VAL A 4 26.51 25.43 -14.16
N ALA A 5 26.61 24.84 -15.35
CA ALA A 5 26.21 23.46 -15.58
C ALA A 5 27.09 22.48 -14.77
N GLY A 6 28.38 22.73 -14.67
CA GLY A 6 29.30 21.93 -13.84
C GLY A 6 28.96 22.01 -12.35
N ALA A 7 28.69 23.22 -11.85
CA ALA A 7 28.28 23.40 -10.45
C ALA A 7 26.92 22.69 -10.14
N ALA A 8 25.95 22.80 -11.03
CA ALA A 8 24.67 22.11 -10.88
C ALA A 8 24.85 20.59 -10.88
N ALA A 9 25.63 20.02 -11.78
CA ALA A 9 25.94 18.59 -11.82
C ALA A 9 26.62 18.11 -10.53
N PHE A 10 27.55 18.89 -10.00
CA PHE A 10 28.23 18.58 -8.73
C PHE A 10 27.25 18.56 -7.56
N VAL A 11 26.37 19.56 -7.44
CA VAL A 11 25.35 19.62 -6.38
C VAL A 11 24.40 18.43 -6.48
N LEU A 12 23.97 18.04 -7.66
CA LEU A 12 23.09 16.87 -7.86
C LEU A 12 23.82 15.57 -7.48
N ALA A 13 25.09 15.42 -7.84
CA ALA A 13 25.88 14.24 -7.49
C ALA A 13 26.10 14.13 -5.99
N ASP A 14 26.44 15.21 -5.31
CA ASP A 14 26.61 15.26 -3.87
C ASP A 14 25.29 14.94 -3.15
N THR A 15 24.18 15.56 -3.58
CA THR A 15 22.84 15.28 -3.05
C THR A 15 22.48 13.79 -3.21
N ALA A 16 22.78 13.19 -4.35
CA ALA A 16 22.52 11.77 -4.58
C ALA A 16 23.35 10.86 -3.65
N LEU A 17 24.61 11.22 -3.40
CA LEU A 17 25.48 10.51 -2.46
C LEU A 17 24.94 10.59 -1.03
N VAL A 18 24.55 11.78 -0.57
CA VAL A 18 23.97 12.00 0.75
C VAL A 18 22.68 11.17 0.90
N ASN A 19 21.75 11.26 -0.05
CA ASN A 19 20.50 10.49 0.00
C ASN A 19 20.77 8.98 -0.02
N ARG A 20 21.79 8.51 -0.76
CA ARG A 20 22.19 7.10 -0.75
C ARG A 20 22.75 6.66 0.61
N GLN A 21 23.53 7.51 1.27
CA GLN A 21 24.07 7.23 2.62
C GLN A 21 22.94 7.19 3.66
N LEU A 22 22.01 8.17 3.62
CA LEU A 22 20.83 8.20 4.48
C LEU A 22 19.94 6.97 4.27
N ALA A 23 19.73 6.54 3.03
CA ALA A 23 18.98 5.33 2.71
C ALA A 23 19.64 4.08 3.28
N LYS A 24 20.98 3.95 3.18
CA LYS A 24 21.72 2.84 3.80
C LYS A 24 21.64 2.87 5.32
N LYS A 25 21.72 4.07 5.91
CA LYS A 25 21.56 4.25 7.36
C LYS A 25 20.15 3.83 7.80
N ALA A 26 19.11 4.32 7.11
CA ALA A 26 17.73 3.96 7.40
C ALA A 26 17.49 2.45 7.36
N GLN A 27 18.07 1.74 6.39
CA GLN A 27 17.97 0.27 6.31
C GLN A 27 18.71 -0.45 7.44
N ARG A 28 19.85 0.08 7.91
CA ARG A 28 20.55 -0.49 9.08
C ARG A 28 19.79 -0.25 10.37
N ASP A 29 19.23 0.94 10.53
CA ASP A 29 18.46 1.31 11.72
C ASP A 29 17.09 0.61 11.80
N ASN A 30 16.59 0.16 10.64
CA ASN A 30 15.31 -0.55 10.52
C ASN A 30 15.52 -1.89 9.77
N PRO A 31 16.17 -2.87 10.39
CA PRO A 31 16.42 -4.17 9.76
C PRO A 31 15.11 -4.94 9.51
N PRO A 32 15.08 -5.86 8.53
CA PRO A 32 13.90 -6.69 8.29
C PRO A 32 13.63 -7.59 9.49
N LYS A 33 12.39 -7.57 9.98
CA LYS A 33 11.96 -8.38 11.13
C LYS A 33 11.30 -9.70 10.74
N GLY A 34 11.03 -9.90 9.45
CA GLY A 34 10.32 -11.06 8.92
C GLY A 34 11.24 -12.03 8.19
N ARG A 35 10.64 -12.70 7.24
CA ARG A 35 11.27 -13.66 6.35
C ARG A 35 11.23 -13.17 4.91
N PHE A 36 11.96 -13.85 4.04
CA PHE A 36 11.96 -13.58 2.61
C PHE A 36 11.49 -14.80 1.84
N ILE A 37 10.79 -14.56 0.74
CA ILE A 37 10.40 -15.56 -0.23
C ILE A 37 10.73 -15.06 -1.64
N GLU A 38 11.35 -15.91 -2.44
CA GLU A 38 11.69 -15.61 -3.84
C GLU A 38 10.54 -16.09 -4.74
N VAL A 39 9.98 -15.18 -5.54
CA VAL A 39 8.93 -15.49 -6.50
C VAL A 39 9.22 -14.75 -7.82
N ASP A 40 9.39 -15.47 -8.90
CA ASP A 40 9.64 -14.91 -10.24
C ASP A 40 10.78 -13.86 -10.28
N GLY A 41 11.87 -14.11 -9.57
CA GLY A 41 13.02 -13.19 -9.46
C GLY A 41 12.78 -12.00 -8.53
N VAL A 42 11.63 -11.94 -7.84
CA VAL A 42 11.33 -10.94 -6.83
C VAL A 42 11.57 -11.51 -5.43
N ARG A 43 12.45 -10.89 -4.69
CA ARG A 43 12.64 -11.20 -3.28
C ARG A 43 11.65 -10.40 -2.44
N LEU A 44 10.58 -11.05 -1.99
CA LEU A 44 9.54 -10.46 -1.15
C LEU A 44 9.86 -10.64 0.33
N HIS A 45 9.85 -9.53 1.07
CA HIS A 45 9.89 -9.54 2.53
C HIS A 45 8.46 -9.70 3.07
N TYR A 46 8.27 -10.56 4.06
CA TYR A 46 6.98 -10.76 4.70
C TYR A 46 7.12 -11.11 6.18
N VAL A 47 6.07 -10.81 6.93
CA VAL A 47 5.87 -11.25 8.31
C VAL A 47 4.71 -12.21 8.35
N GLU A 48 4.84 -13.28 9.13
CA GLU A 48 3.79 -14.26 9.36
C GLU A 48 3.66 -14.50 10.87
N ARG A 49 2.44 -14.37 11.38
CA ARG A 49 2.12 -14.56 12.80
C ARG A 49 0.77 -15.24 12.98
N GLY A 50 0.62 -15.98 14.08
CA GLY A 50 -0.60 -16.72 14.41
C GLY A 50 -0.75 -18.00 13.62
N SER A 51 -1.95 -18.57 13.66
CA SER A 51 -2.31 -19.84 13.00
C SER A 51 -3.79 -19.84 12.59
N GLY A 52 -4.22 -20.87 11.86
CA GLY A 52 -5.60 -21.00 11.40
C GLY A 52 -5.82 -20.47 10.00
N ARG A 53 -6.94 -19.78 9.75
CA ARG A 53 -7.31 -19.27 8.42
C ARG A 53 -6.31 -18.21 7.95
N PRO A 54 -5.85 -18.29 6.70
CA PRO A 54 -4.96 -17.27 6.16
C PRO A 54 -5.67 -15.91 6.03
N LEU A 55 -5.02 -14.88 6.55
CA LEU A 55 -5.41 -13.48 6.43
C LEU A 55 -4.22 -12.70 5.90
N VAL A 56 -4.37 -12.08 4.73
CA VAL A 56 -3.29 -11.42 4.01
C VAL A 56 -3.51 -9.92 3.95
N PHE A 57 -2.49 -9.13 4.26
CA PHE A 57 -2.55 -7.67 4.20
C PHE A 57 -1.72 -7.10 3.06
N HIS A 58 -2.34 -6.19 2.29
CA HIS A 58 -1.69 -5.37 1.28
C HIS A 58 -1.83 -3.88 1.63
N GLY A 59 -0.73 -3.24 1.99
CA GLY A 59 -0.72 -1.83 2.41
C GLY A 59 -0.64 -0.83 1.24
N ASN A 60 -0.73 0.44 1.60
CA ASN A 60 -0.66 1.60 0.70
C ASN A 60 0.78 1.97 0.29
N GLY A 61 1.69 1.08 0.03
CA GLY A 61 3.08 1.51 -0.17
C GLY A 61 3.80 1.89 1.13
N SER A 62 3.12 1.79 2.25
CA SER A 62 3.71 1.68 3.56
C SER A 62 4.33 0.29 3.70
N MET A 63 5.29 0.20 4.58
CA MET A 63 5.99 -1.03 4.91
C MET A 63 5.16 -1.83 5.91
N ILE A 64 5.56 -3.06 6.18
CA ILE A 64 4.99 -3.91 7.25
C ILE A 64 4.89 -3.14 8.58
N GLN A 65 5.83 -2.25 8.88
CA GLN A 65 5.84 -1.41 10.08
C GLN A 65 4.55 -0.58 10.27
N ASP A 66 3.87 -0.20 9.19
CA ASP A 66 2.61 0.51 9.27
C ASP A 66 1.50 -0.35 9.91
N PHE A 67 1.40 -1.61 9.52
CA PHE A 67 0.49 -2.55 10.16
C PHE A 67 0.98 -3.03 11.54
N GLU A 68 2.29 -3.08 11.79
CA GLU A 68 2.83 -3.36 13.11
C GLU A 68 2.49 -2.22 14.08
N SER A 69 2.73 -0.97 13.67
CA SER A 69 2.46 0.20 14.52
C SER A 69 0.97 0.36 14.83
N SER A 70 0.07 0.01 13.94
CA SER A 70 -1.38 0.01 14.21
C SER A 70 -1.81 -1.02 15.27
N GLY A 71 -1.01 -2.05 15.52
CA GLY A 71 -1.39 -3.21 16.35
C GLY A 71 -2.26 -4.22 15.63
N LEU A 72 -2.59 -3.99 14.35
CA LEU A 72 -3.49 -4.86 13.59
C LEU A 72 -2.91 -6.26 13.39
N ILE A 73 -1.58 -6.38 13.17
CA ILE A 73 -0.91 -7.69 13.06
C ILE A 73 -1.02 -8.48 14.36
N GLU A 74 -0.81 -7.83 15.51
CA GLU A 74 -0.92 -8.47 16.81
C GLU A 74 -2.35 -8.92 17.10
N LEU A 75 -3.32 -8.03 16.83
CA LEU A 75 -4.72 -8.30 17.06
C LEU A 75 -5.23 -9.45 16.19
N SER A 76 -4.94 -9.41 14.90
CA SER A 76 -5.39 -10.42 13.94
C SER A 76 -4.73 -11.79 14.16
N SER A 77 -3.45 -11.81 14.57
CA SER A 77 -2.71 -13.06 14.79
C SER A 77 -3.23 -13.91 15.95
N LYS A 78 -4.09 -13.35 16.81
CA LYS A 78 -4.79 -14.12 17.86
C LYS A 78 -5.83 -15.11 17.31
N ARG A 79 -6.33 -14.87 16.09
CA ARG A 79 -7.43 -15.64 15.48
C ARG A 79 -7.13 -16.16 14.08
N TYR A 80 -6.16 -15.56 13.40
CA TYR A 80 -5.83 -15.84 12.01
C TYR A 80 -4.33 -16.11 11.83
N ARG A 81 -4.00 -16.85 10.78
CA ARG A 81 -2.65 -16.92 10.24
C ARG A 81 -2.43 -15.65 9.41
N THR A 82 -1.94 -14.62 10.05
CA THR A 82 -1.76 -13.28 9.47
C THR A 82 -0.45 -13.21 8.70
N ILE A 83 -0.53 -12.88 7.41
CA ILE A 83 0.61 -12.72 6.49
C ILE A 83 0.58 -11.29 5.95
N VAL A 84 1.67 -10.57 6.12
CA VAL A 84 1.81 -9.19 5.66
C VAL A 84 3.05 -9.07 4.80
N PHE A 85 2.90 -8.52 3.60
CA PHE A 85 4.01 -8.33 2.67
C PHE A 85 4.42 -6.86 2.57
N ASP A 86 5.73 -6.63 2.49
CA ASP A 86 6.22 -5.44 1.80
C ASP A 86 5.97 -5.65 0.30
N ARG A 87 5.23 -4.73 -0.34
CA ARG A 87 4.97 -4.84 -1.78
C ARG A 87 6.24 -4.54 -2.59
N PRO A 88 6.35 -4.96 -3.86
CA PRO A 88 7.54 -4.74 -4.68
C PRO A 88 8.02 -3.28 -4.69
N GLY A 89 9.24 -3.04 -4.20
CA GLY A 89 9.87 -1.72 -4.09
C GLY A 89 9.63 -0.97 -2.79
N PHE A 90 8.83 -1.53 -1.90
CA PHE A 90 8.58 -0.99 -0.57
C PHE A 90 9.26 -1.84 0.50
N GLY A 91 9.53 -1.23 1.66
CA GLY A 91 10.17 -1.90 2.77
C GLY A 91 11.49 -2.57 2.37
N HIS A 92 11.52 -3.88 2.51
CA HIS A 92 12.69 -4.70 2.18
C HIS A 92 12.48 -5.60 0.95
N SER A 93 11.36 -5.44 0.23
CA SER A 93 11.11 -6.17 -1.02
C SER A 93 11.83 -5.56 -2.21
N SER A 94 12.36 -6.44 -3.09
CA SER A 94 12.97 -6.01 -4.35
C SER A 94 11.89 -5.58 -5.38
N ARG A 95 12.31 -4.79 -6.38
CA ARG A 95 11.46 -4.37 -7.50
C ARG A 95 12.28 -4.39 -8.78
N PRO A 96 12.27 -5.45 -9.56
CA PRO A 96 12.83 -5.48 -10.90
C PRO A 96 12.34 -4.31 -11.75
N ARG A 97 13.27 -3.71 -12.51
CA ARG A 97 13.00 -2.47 -13.27
C ARG A 97 12.30 -2.72 -14.58
N GLU A 98 12.44 -3.91 -15.10
CA GLU A 98 11.93 -4.36 -16.38
C GLU A 98 10.42 -4.62 -16.36
N VAL A 99 9.84 -4.66 -15.15
CA VAL A 99 8.44 -4.99 -14.92
C VAL A 99 7.63 -3.72 -14.58
N VAL A 100 6.54 -3.53 -15.30
CA VAL A 100 5.53 -2.51 -14.94
C VAL A 100 4.60 -3.12 -13.87
N TRP A 101 4.79 -2.68 -12.63
CA TRP A 101 4.14 -3.25 -11.45
C TRP A 101 2.70 -2.74 -11.27
N THR A 102 1.83 -3.09 -12.22
CA THR A 102 0.39 -2.84 -12.12
C THR A 102 -0.24 -3.64 -10.96
N PRO A 103 -1.44 -3.29 -10.48
CA PRO A 103 -2.17 -4.13 -9.52
C PRO A 103 -2.32 -5.59 -10.00
N ALA A 104 -2.54 -5.81 -11.29
CA ALA A 104 -2.67 -7.14 -11.88
C ALA A 104 -1.36 -7.95 -11.78
N VAL A 105 -0.21 -7.34 -12.11
CA VAL A 105 1.10 -8.00 -12.00
C VAL A 105 1.46 -8.29 -10.55
N GLN A 106 1.14 -7.37 -9.63
CA GLN A 106 1.32 -7.62 -8.20
C GLN A 106 0.42 -8.76 -7.71
N ALA A 107 -0.83 -8.81 -8.17
CA ALA A 107 -1.76 -9.90 -7.84
C ALA A 107 -1.23 -11.28 -8.29
N ASP A 108 -0.71 -11.38 -9.52
CA ASP A 108 -0.11 -12.63 -10.02
C ASP A 108 1.10 -13.06 -9.17
N LEU A 109 1.94 -12.11 -8.78
CA LEU A 109 3.07 -12.36 -7.89
C LEU A 109 2.62 -12.87 -6.51
N PHE A 110 1.64 -12.18 -5.89
CA PHE A 110 1.15 -12.56 -4.56
C PHE A 110 0.40 -13.88 -4.57
N ARG A 111 -0.35 -14.21 -5.62
CA ARG A 111 -0.93 -15.54 -5.77
C ARG A 111 0.14 -16.64 -5.64
N LYS A 112 1.24 -16.50 -6.40
CA LYS A 112 2.34 -17.48 -6.36
C LYS A 112 3.06 -17.49 -5.01
N ALA A 113 3.19 -16.32 -4.35
CA ALA A 113 3.75 -16.25 -3.01
C ALA A 113 2.88 -16.99 -1.99
N LEU A 114 1.57 -16.79 -2.04
CA LEU A 114 0.60 -17.44 -1.15
C LEU A 114 0.56 -18.95 -1.37
N GLU A 115 0.61 -19.40 -2.62
CA GLU A 115 0.70 -20.82 -2.97
C GLU A 115 1.94 -21.46 -2.34
N ARG A 116 3.12 -20.83 -2.45
CA ARG A 116 4.36 -21.33 -1.85
C ARG A 116 4.34 -21.31 -0.31
N LEU A 117 3.52 -20.46 0.28
CA LEU A 117 3.34 -20.38 1.74
C LEU A 117 2.24 -21.33 2.23
N GLY A 118 1.55 -22.06 1.34
CA GLY A 118 0.38 -22.86 1.71
C GLY A 118 -0.72 -22.01 2.34
N ALA A 119 -0.97 -20.82 1.76
CA ALA A 119 -1.96 -19.85 2.21
C ALA A 119 -2.97 -19.55 1.10
N GLU A 120 -3.25 -20.52 0.27
CA GLU A 120 -4.29 -20.47 -0.76
C GLU A 120 -5.66 -20.28 -0.09
N ARG A 121 -6.57 -19.56 -0.77
CA ARG A 121 -7.89 -19.24 -0.25
C ARG A 121 -7.85 -18.41 1.04
N ALA A 122 -7.21 -17.25 0.95
CA ALA A 122 -7.07 -16.32 2.06
C ALA A 122 -8.26 -15.33 2.13
N ILE A 123 -8.49 -14.78 3.32
CA ILE A 123 -9.15 -13.47 3.48
C ILE A 123 -8.10 -12.42 3.10
N VAL A 124 -8.44 -11.48 2.22
CA VAL A 124 -7.48 -10.48 1.74
C VAL A 124 -7.93 -9.10 2.16
N LEU A 125 -7.14 -8.44 2.99
CA LEU A 125 -7.32 -7.05 3.37
C LEU A 125 -6.40 -6.17 2.52
N GLY A 126 -6.98 -5.19 1.83
CA GLY A 126 -6.26 -4.18 1.10
C GLY A 126 -6.57 -2.78 1.61
N HIS A 127 -5.53 -1.99 1.95
CA HIS A 127 -5.68 -0.59 2.33
C HIS A 127 -5.20 0.33 1.21
N SER A 128 -6.02 1.32 0.83
CA SER A 128 -5.70 2.34 -0.16
C SER A 128 -5.24 1.72 -1.50
N TRP A 129 -4.01 1.93 -1.98
CA TRP A 129 -3.49 1.26 -3.16
C TRP A 129 -3.48 -0.27 -3.03
N GLY A 130 -3.24 -0.78 -1.82
CA GLY A 130 -3.32 -2.22 -1.54
C GLY A 130 -4.72 -2.80 -1.81
N ALA A 131 -5.77 -1.99 -1.72
CA ALA A 131 -7.13 -2.41 -2.10
C ALA A 131 -7.22 -2.69 -3.61
N ALA A 132 -6.55 -1.91 -4.46
CA ALA A 132 -6.50 -2.21 -5.90
C ALA A 132 -5.77 -3.53 -6.19
N VAL A 133 -4.73 -3.86 -5.43
CA VAL A 133 -4.03 -5.14 -5.54
C VAL A 133 -4.91 -6.29 -5.05
N ALA A 134 -5.62 -6.12 -3.93
CA ALA A 134 -6.55 -7.12 -3.39
C ALA A 134 -7.71 -7.40 -4.36
N VAL A 135 -8.29 -6.36 -4.94
CA VAL A 135 -9.33 -6.48 -5.99
C VAL A 135 -8.78 -7.20 -7.22
N ALA A 136 -7.58 -6.82 -7.69
CA ALA A 136 -6.96 -7.48 -8.84
C ALA A 136 -6.69 -8.97 -8.56
N LEU A 137 -6.27 -9.32 -7.34
CA LEU A 137 -6.09 -10.73 -6.92
C LEU A 137 -7.42 -11.49 -6.97
N ALA A 138 -8.48 -10.91 -6.43
CA ALA A 138 -9.81 -11.52 -6.42
C ALA A 138 -10.42 -11.71 -7.82
N MET A 139 -10.21 -10.74 -8.70
CA MET A 139 -10.72 -10.80 -10.08
C MET A 139 -9.96 -11.79 -10.95
N ARG A 140 -8.64 -11.86 -10.82
CA ARG A 140 -7.78 -12.72 -11.63
C ARG A 140 -7.68 -14.15 -11.12
N HIS A 141 -7.75 -14.31 -9.80
CA HIS A 141 -7.58 -15.58 -9.07
C HIS A 141 -8.67 -15.76 -8.02
N PRO A 142 -9.95 -15.83 -8.42
CA PRO A 142 -11.06 -15.86 -7.48
C PRO A 142 -11.02 -17.08 -6.52
N SER A 143 -10.46 -18.22 -6.96
CA SER A 143 -10.25 -19.38 -6.11
C SER A 143 -9.25 -19.17 -4.96
N SER A 144 -8.38 -18.17 -5.09
CA SER A 144 -7.35 -17.83 -4.08
C SER A 144 -7.87 -16.87 -3.00
N VAL A 145 -9.07 -16.30 -3.19
CA VAL A 145 -9.64 -15.30 -2.27
C VAL A 145 -10.96 -15.80 -1.72
N GLN A 146 -11.01 -16.01 -0.40
CA GLN A 146 -12.25 -16.40 0.29
C GLN A 146 -13.18 -15.22 0.53
N ALA A 147 -12.62 -14.08 0.94
CA ALA A 147 -13.33 -12.83 1.19
C ALA A 147 -12.39 -11.65 1.01
N LEU A 148 -12.97 -10.48 0.75
CA LEU A 148 -12.26 -9.20 0.65
C LEU A 148 -12.62 -8.28 1.81
N VAL A 149 -11.61 -7.59 2.34
CA VAL A 149 -11.77 -6.40 3.21
C VAL A 149 -11.07 -5.24 2.53
N LEU A 150 -11.83 -4.23 2.13
CA LEU A 150 -11.36 -3.12 1.32
C LEU A 150 -11.39 -1.83 2.14
N ALA A 151 -10.23 -1.41 2.65
CA ALA A 151 -10.08 -0.28 3.56
C ALA A 151 -9.63 0.98 2.81
N SER A 152 -10.44 2.05 2.83
CA SER A 152 -10.13 3.39 2.25
C SER A 152 -9.54 3.31 0.83
N GLY A 153 -10.06 2.45 -0.03
CA GLY A 153 -9.50 2.15 -1.35
C GLY A 153 -9.89 3.15 -2.44
N TYR A 154 -9.16 3.14 -3.55
CA TYR A 154 -9.41 3.93 -4.75
C TYR A 154 -9.87 3.00 -5.88
N TYR A 155 -11.12 3.12 -6.30
CA TYR A 155 -11.79 2.17 -7.19
C TYR A 155 -12.22 2.76 -8.53
N TYR A 156 -12.55 4.05 -8.56
CA TYR A 156 -13.04 4.73 -9.76
C TYR A 156 -12.14 5.89 -10.13
N PRO A 157 -11.94 6.13 -11.44
CA PRO A 157 -11.10 7.25 -11.88
C PRO A 157 -11.69 8.58 -11.41
N SER A 158 -10.86 9.38 -10.77
CA SER A 158 -11.18 10.75 -10.36
C SER A 158 -9.95 11.63 -10.48
N ALA A 159 -10.12 12.94 -10.51
CA ALA A 159 -8.99 13.87 -10.57
C ALA A 159 -8.11 13.74 -9.32
N ARG A 160 -6.80 13.52 -9.54
CA ARG A 160 -5.79 13.31 -8.50
C ARG A 160 -4.59 14.21 -8.76
N THR A 161 -4.47 15.27 -7.98
CA THR A 161 -3.33 16.20 -8.08
C THR A 161 -2.01 15.54 -7.69
N ASP A 162 -2.03 14.66 -6.69
CA ASP A 162 -0.86 13.89 -6.24
C ASP A 162 -0.36 12.91 -7.31
N ALA A 163 -1.25 12.27 -8.07
CA ALA A 163 -0.88 11.44 -9.20
C ALA A 163 -0.23 12.29 -10.31
N ALA A 164 -0.81 13.43 -10.64
CA ALA A 164 -0.27 14.33 -11.67
C ALA A 164 1.12 14.87 -11.31
N THR A 165 1.33 15.30 -10.08
CA THR A 165 2.63 15.81 -9.60
C THR A 165 3.71 14.72 -9.50
N SER A 166 3.32 13.45 -9.42
CA SER A 166 4.25 12.31 -9.38
C SER A 166 4.75 11.87 -10.76
N LEU A 167 4.11 12.30 -11.87
CA LEU A 167 4.44 11.88 -13.22
C LEU A 167 5.92 12.07 -13.61
N PRO A 168 6.58 13.23 -13.34
CA PRO A 168 8.00 13.39 -13.69
C PRO A 168 8.89 12.35 -13.00
N SER A 169 8.59 12.00 -11.75
CA SER A 169 9.32 10.99 -10.98
C SER A 169 9.04 9.55 -11.42
N ALA A 170 7.99 9.32 -12.21
CA ALA A 170 7.67 8.02 -12.79
C ALA A 170 8.39 7.76 -14.13
N LEU A 171 8.89 8.81 -14.81
CA LEU A 171 9.54 8.67 -16.11
C LEU A 171 10.92 8.00 -15.98
N PRO A 172 11.26 7.02 -16.84
CA PRO A 172 12.59 6.42 -16.87
C PRO A 172 13.69 7.48 -17.07
N GLY A 173 14.81 7.35 -16.37
CA GLY A 173 15.92 8.29 -16.40
C GLY A 173 15.67 9.56 -15.57
N LEU A 174 14.69 10.37 -15.92
CA LEU A 174 14.33 11.58 -15.15
C LEU A 174 13.89 11.21 -13.73
N GLY A 175 13.02 10.23 -13.58
CA GLY A 175 12.57 9.75 -12.30
C GLY A 175 13.70 9.16 -11.45
N ASP A 176 14.68 8.52 -12.07
CA ASP A 176 15.87 8.06 -11.35
C ASP A 176 16.67 9.24 -10.78
N ILE A 177 16.93 10.26 -11.58
CA ILE A 177 17.63 11.47 -11.10
C ILE A 177 16.84 12.12 -9.97
N LEU A 178 15.55 12.37 -10.17
CA LEU A 178 14.69 13.00 -9.16
C LEU A 178 14.61 12.19 -7.87
N SER A 179 14.48 10.88 -7.97
CA SER A 179 14.35 9.99 -6.80
C SER A 179 15.62 9.93 -5.96
N TYR A 180 16.81 10.16 -6.56
CA TYR A 180 18.06 10.22 -5.83
C TYR A 180 18.43 11.63 -5.36
N THR A 181 17.80 12.68 -5.89
CA THR A 181 18.16 14.07 -5.61
C THR A 181 17.01 14.83 -4.91
N VAL A 182 16.07 15.33 -5.67
CA VAL A 182 15.04 16.28 -5.23
C VAL A 182 13.93 15.61 -4.42
N SER A 183 13.46 14.44 -4.87
CA SER A 183 12.28 13.80 -4.25
C SER A 183 12.45 13.46 -2.77
N PRO A 184 13.60 12.93 -2.28
CA PRO A 184 13.79 12.69 -0.85
C PRO A 184 13.80 13.97 -0.02
N ILE A 185 14.35 15.06 -0.54
CA ILE A 185 14.36 16.37 0.15
C ILE A 185 12.93 16.88 0.29
N MET A 186 12.18 16.90 -0.81
CA MET A 186 10.78 17.32 -0.81
C MET A 186 9.93 16.43 0.11
N GLY A 187 10.17 15.12 0.09
CA GLY A 187 9.50 14.16 0.97
C GLY A 187 9.70 14.51 2.45
N ARG A 188 10.94 14.79 2.88
CA ARG A 188 11.24 15.21 4.26
C ARG A 188 10.56 16.52 4.63
N MET A 189 10.63 17.51 3.75
CA MET A 189 10.00 18.83 3.99
C MET A 189 8.48 18.72 4.09
N MET A 190 7.85 17.90 3.26
CA MET A 190 6.40 17.73 3.22
C MET A 190 5.87 16.71 4.24
N TRP A 191 6.76 15.96 4.91
CA TRP A 191 6.37 14.86 5.79
C TRP A 191 5.32 15.25 6.85
N PRO A 192 5.48 16.36 7.63
CA PRO A 192 4.49 16.73 8.62
C PRO A 192 3.12 17.09 8.01
N ALA A 193 3.11 17.73 6.84
CA ALA A 193 1.87 18.08 6.14
C ALA A 193 1.18 16.83 5.59
N MET A 194 1.96 15.87 5.08
CA MET A 194 1.46 14.59 4.58
C MET A 194 0.82 13.78 5.70
N LEU A 195 1.47 13.66 6.86
CA LEU A 195 0.91 12.97 8.02
C LEU A 195 -0.43 13.61 8.45
N ARG A 196 -0.47 14.94 8.60
CA ARG A 196 -1.72 15.64 8.94
C ARG A 196 -2.85 15.40 7.93
N ARG A 197 -2.51 15.25 6.64
CA ARG A 197 -3.49 14.96 5.60
C ARG A 197 -3.98 13.51 5.66
N MET A 198 -3.09 12.56 5.93
CA MET A 198 -3.40 11.13 5.99
C MET A 198 -4.19 10.75 7.25
N PHE A 199 -3.83 11.31 8.39
CA PHE A 199 -4.45 10.99 9.68
C PHE A 199 -5.65 11.89 10.02
N GLY A 200 -5.70 13.10 9.45
CA GLY A 200 -6.75 14.05 9.79
C GLY A 200 -8.18 13.55 9.55
N PRO A 201 -9.14 13.89 10.43
CA PRO A 201 -9.06 14.91 11.49
C PRO A 201 -8.39 14.42 12.78
N SER A 202 -8.12 13.12 12.91
CA SER A 202 -7.43 12.57 14.07
C SER A 202 -6.03 13.18 14.21
N GLN A 203 -5.56 13.32 15.43
CA GLN A 203 -4.18 13.72 15.68
C GLN A 203 -3.25 12.56 15.32
N VAL A 204 -2.08 12.90 14.79
CA VAL A 204 -1.00 11.93 14.59
C VAL A 204 -0.50 11.53 15.97
N SER A 205 -0.64 10.27 16.34
CA SER A 205 -0.16 9.77 17.62
C SER A 205 1.37 9.76 17.66
N GLU A 206 1.98 9.71 18.86
CA GLU A 206 3.44 9.54 19.00
C GLU A 206 3.95 8.28 18.29
N LYS A 207 3.15 7.22 18.31
CA LYS A 207 3.41 5.97 17.64
C LYS A 207 3.47 6.14 16.11
N ASP A 208 2.56 6.93 15.55
CA ASP A 208 2.52 7.23 14.11
C ASP A 208 3.61 8.22 13.72
N ALA A 209 3.93 9.17 14.60
CA ALA A 209 5.04 10.11 14.43
C ALA A 209 6.41 9.40 14.45
N SER A 210 6.52 8.26 15.14
CA SER A 210 7.75 7.44 15.18
C SER A 210 7.96 6.57 13.93
N PHE A 211 7.03 6.58 12.97
CA PHE A 211 7.16 5.85 11.71
C PHE A 211 8.45 6.26 10.98
N PRO A 212 9.25 5.32 10.49
CA PRO A 212 10.58 5.63 9.97
C PRO A 212 10.53 6.38 8.64
N MET A 213 10.41 7.71 8.71
CA MET A 213 10.37 8.61 7.56
C MET A 213 11.50 8.32 6.58
N GLU A 214 12.73 8.15 7.07
CA GLU A 214 13.90 7.91 6.21
C GLU A 214 13.80 6.60 5.40
N MET A 215 13.07 5.60 5.90
CA MET A 215 12.75 4.41 5.12
C MET A 215 11.79 4.73 3.97
N THR A 216 10.82 5.62 4.19
CA THR A 216 9.81 6.00 3.20
C THR A 216 10.39 6.89 2.09
N VAL A 217 11.29 7.80 2.44
CA VAL A 217 11.90 8.72 1.46
C VAL A 217 13.14 8.16 0.77
N ARG A 218 13.45 6.87 0.93
CA ARG A 218 14.55 6.24 0.19
C ARG A 218 14.32 6.35 -1.32
N PRO A 219 15.37 6.55 -2.12
CA PRO A 219 15.25 6.68 -3.57
C PRO A 219 14.47 5.55 -4.25
N SER A 220 14.70 4.29 -3.83
CA SER A 220 13.99 3.13 -4.36
C SER A 220 12.48 3.16 -4.06
N GLN A 221 12.09 3.56 -2.86
CA GLN A 221 10.69 3.63 -2.43
C GLN A 221 9.97 4.84 -3.05
N MET A 222 10.64 6.00 -3.12
CA MET A 222 10.10 7.18 -3.81
C MET A 222 9.80 6.90 -5.28
N ARG A 223 10.68 6.19 -5.97
CA ARG A 223 10.46 5.76 -7.35
C ARG A 223 9.29 4.77 -7.47
N ALA A 224 9.21 3.80 -6.56
CA ALA A 224 8.09 2.85 -6.56
C ALA A 224 6.76 3.55 -6.32
N ALA A 225 6.71 4.48 -5.36
CA ALA A 225 5.52 5.28 -5.05
C ALA A 225 5.10 6.18 -6.22
N ALA A 226 6.06 6.83 -6.91
CA ALA A 226 5.77 7.64 -8.09
C ALA A 226 5.20 6.80 -9.24
N ALA A 227 5.78 5.62 -9.49
CA ALA A 227 5.29 4.70 -10.52
C ALA A 227 3.86 4.22 -10.21
N GLU A 228 3.55 3.91 -8.95
CA GLU A 228 2.19 3.50 -8.56
C GLU A 228 1.20 4.67 -8.63
N ALA A 229 1.58 5.86 -8.17
CA ALA A 229 0.74 7.04 -8.27
C ALA A 229 0.36 7.36 -9.72
N SER A 230 1.31 7.23 -10.67
CA SER A 230 1.04 7.45 -12.09
C SER A 230 0.06 6.44 -12.71
N MET A 231 0.00 5.23 -12.15
CA MET A 231 -0.90 4.15 -12.59
C MET A 231 -2.26 4.17 -11.89
N MET A 232 -2.47 5.00 -10.88
CA MET A 232 -3.67 4.96 -10.05
C MET A 232 -4.95 5.17 -10.87
N VAL A 233 -5.02 6.25 -11.64
CA VAL A 233 -6.20 6.57 -12.45
C VAL A 233 -6.44 5.56 -13.57
N PRO A 234 -5.44 5.20 -14.40
CA PRO A 234 -5.66 4.20 -15.45
C PRO A 234 -5.99 2.82 -14.90
N SER A 235 -5.40 2.40 -13.78
CA SER A 235 -5.73 1.11 -13.16
C SER A 235 -7.17 1.07 -12.65
N ALA A 236 -7.63 2.15 -12.01
CA ALA A 236 -9.03 2.26 -11.57
C ALA A 236 -10.00 2.29 -12.75
N PHE A 237 -9.65 2.95 -13.85
CA PHE A 237 -10.47 2.97 -15.07
C PHE A 237 -10.65 1.57 -15.66
N ILE A 238 -9.59 0.76 -15.68
CA ILE A 238 -9.66 -0.61 -16.16
C ILE A 238 -10.46 -1.49 -15.20
N ALA A 239 -10.15 -1.44 -13.91
CA ALA A 239 -10.76 -2.29 -12.88
C ALA A 239 -12.27 -2.02 -12.72
N SER A 240 -12.70 -0.76 -12.81
CA SER A 240 -14.11 -0.38 -12.64
C SER A 240 -15.08 -1.00 -13.66
N LYS A 241 -14.58 -1.47 -14.78
CA LYS A 241 -15.38 -2.17 -15.79
C LYS A 241 -15.65 -3.64 -15.46
N CYS A 242 -14.99 -4.18 -14.45
CA CYS A 242 -14.95 -5.61 -14.19
C CYS A 242 -15.39 -5.98 -12.75
N TYR A 243 -15.83 -5.02 -11.92
CA TYR A 243 -16.22 -5.31 -10.54
C TYR A 243 -17.39 -6.29 -10.41
N GLY A 244 -18.26 -6.37 -11.41
CA GLY A 244 -19.32 -7.37 -11.46
C GLY A 244 -18.84 -8.84 -11.44
N GLY A 245 -17.54 -9.07 -11.67
CA GLY A 245 -16.89 -10.39 -11.54
C GLY A 245 -16.45 -10.73 -10.11
N LEU A 246 -16.60 -9.83 -9.14
CA LEU A 246 -16.33 -10.10 -7.73
C LEU A 246 -17.55 -10.80 -7.12
N HIS A 247 -17.41 -12.07 -6.77
CA HIS A 247 -18.51 -12.88 -6.23
C HIS A 247 -18.32 -13.27 -4.75
N MET A 248 -17.10 -13.12 -4.22
CA MET A 248 -16.80 -13.43 -2.83
C MET A 248 -17.40 -12.39 -1.87
N PRO A 249 -17.68 -12.75 -0.60
CA PRO A 249 -18.04 -11.79 0.43
C PRO A 249 -17.04 -10.64 0.47
N THR A 250 -17.55 -9.42 0.46
CA THR A 250 -16.73 -8.21 0.43
C THR A 250 -17.21 -7.24 1.52
N VAL A 251 -16.33 -6.89 2.43
CA VAL A 251 -16.57 -5.83 3.43
C VAL A 251 -15.75 -4.62 3.06
N ILE A 252 -16.41 -3.50 2.82
CA ILE A 252 -15.79 -2.22 2.50
C ILE A 252 -15.81 -1.39 3.78
N ILE A 253 -14.67 -0.85 4.19
CA ILE A 253 -14.58 0.01 5.37
C ILE A 253 -13.86 1.30 5.02
N ALA A 254 -14.41 2.44 5.42
CA ALA A 254 -13.83 3.75 5.12
C ALA A 254 -14.14 4.78 6.21
N GLY A 255 -13.19 5.68 6.43
CA GLY A 255 -13.36 6.80 7.34
C GLY A 255 -14.20 7.92 6.70
N GLU A 256 -15.19 8.43 7.41
CA GLU A 256 -16.08 9.49 6.90
C GLU A 256 -15.35 10.82 6.69
N CYS A 257 -14.24 11.01 7.37
CA CYS A 257 -13.42 12.21 7.27
C CYS A 257 -12.16 12.01 6.41
N ASP A 258 -12.12 11.00 5.55
CA ASP A 258 -10.99 10.77 4.66
C ASP A 258 -10.78 11.96 3.70
N ARG A 259 -9.61 12.61 3.81
CA ARG A 259 -9.24 13.80 3.03
C ARG A 259 -8.51 13.46 1.73
N LEU A 260 -8.19 12.18 1.52
CA LEU A 260 -7.50 11.70 0.32
C LEU A 260 -8.45 11.02 -0.65
N ILE A 261 -9.41 10.26 -0.13
CA ILE A 261 -10.33 9.41 -0.88
C ILE A 261 -11.77 9.77 -0.49
N ASP A 262 -12.53 10.30 -1.43
CA ASP A 262 -13.94 10.62 -1.25
C ASP A 262 -14.75 9.33 -1.09
N ILE A 263 -15.30 9.10 0.08
CA ILE A 263 -16.04 7.88 0.41
C ILE A 263 -17.26 7.67 -0.50
N GLY A 264 -17.96 8.75 -0.87
CA GLY A 264 -19.15 8.69 -1.73
C GLY A 264 -18.80 8.22 -3.14
N LYS A 265 -17.73 8.80 -3.72
CA LYS A 265 -17.30 8.51 -5.09
C LYS A 265 -16.54 7.19 -5.24
N GLN A 266 -16.06 6.64 -4.15
CA GLN A 266 -15.22 5.44 -4.16
C GLN A 266 -15.90 4.28 -3.43
N SER A 267 -15.82 4.23 -2.11
CA SER A 267 -16.31 3.11 -1.29
C SER A 267 -17.82 2.91 -1.36
N ALA A 268 -18.61 3.98 -1.25
CA ALA A 268 -20.06 3.87 -1.32
C ALA A 268 -20.53 3.46 -2.73
N ARG A 269 -19.94 4.06 -3.76
CA ARG A 269 -20.24 3.67 -5.15
C ARG A 269 -19.90 2.20 -5.42
N LEU A 270 -18.76 1.70 -4.91
CA LEU A 270 -18.41 0.29 -5.07
C LEU A 270 -19.40 -0.62 -4.34
N HIS A 271 -19.86 -0.21 -3.15
CA HIS A 271 -20.90 -0.94 -2.41
C HIS A 271 -22.22 -1.01 -3.19
N ASP A 272 -22.65 0.09 -3.79
CA ASP A 272 -23.88 0.15 -4.59
C ASP A 272 -23.82 -0.80 -5.81
N GLU A 273 -22.64 -0.99 -6.40
CA GLU A 273 -22.41 -1.90 -7.53
C GLU A 273 -22.26 -3.38 -7.10
N LEU A 274 -21.81 -3.66 -5.86
CA LEU A 274 -21.55 -5.00 -5.32
C LEU A 274 -22.61 -5.45 -4.34
N LYS A 275 -23.66 -6.14 -4.81
CA LYS A 275 -24.79 -6.60 -3.98
C LYS A 275 -24.39 -7.49 -2.78
N GLN A 276 -23.28 -8.23 -2.91
CA GLN A 276 -22.75 -9.10 -1.86
C GLN A 276 -21.83 -8.36 -0.88
N SER A 277 -21.67 -7.04 -1.00
CA SER A 277 -20.83 -6.27 -0.10
C SER A 277 -21.60 -5.70 1.08
N SER A 278 -20.88 -5.36 2.14
CA SER A 278 -21.32 -4.44 3.20
C SER A 278 -20.40 -3.22 3.24
N LEU A 279 -20.90 -2.11 3.74
CA LEU A 279 -20.15 -0.86 3.88
C LEU A 279 -20.17 -0.40 5.34
N LEU A 280 -19.00 -0.41 5.97
CA LEU A 280 -18.77 0.14 7.30
C LEU A 280 -18.20 1.55 7.18
N ARG A 281 -18.94 2.54 7.66
CA ARG A 281 -18.51 3.93 7.74
C ARG A 281 -18.05 4.24 9.14
N VAL A 282 -16.80 4.67 9.30
CA VAL A 282 -16.24 4.97 10.60
C VAL A 282 -16.23 6.48 10.83
N ALA A 283 -17.12 6.92 11.71
CA ALA A 283 -17.27 8.33 12.05
C ALA A 283 -15.96 8.92 12.62
N GLY A 284 -15.59 10.10 12.17
CA GLY A 284 -14.40 10.82 12.64
C GLY A 284 -13.06 10.23 12.18
N ALA A 285 -13.04 9.07 11.52
CA ALA A 285 -11.80 8.48 11.01
C ALA A 285 -11.36 9.10 9.67
N GLY A 286 -10.05 9.23 9.49
CA GLY A 286 -9.42 9.67 8.25
C GLY A 286 -8.99 8.50 7.35
N HIS A 287 -7.99 8.77 6.49
CA HIS A 287 -7.51 7.78 5.51
C HIS A 287 -6.81 6.58 6.15
N MET A 288 -6.03 6.80 7.21
CA MET A 288 -5.27 5.74 7.90
C MET A 288 -6.16 4.98 8.90
N ILE A 289 -7.24 4.41 8.39
CA ILE A 289 -8.30 3.80 9.20
C ILE A 289 -7.79 2.62 10.04
N HIS A 290 -6.82 1.86 9.54
CA HIS A 290 -6.21 0.75 10.29
C HIS A 290 -5.35 1.23 11.47
N GLN A 291 -4.96 2.51 11.49
CA GLN A 291 -4.26 3.14 12.60
C GLN A 291 -5.25 3.77 13.59
N SER A 292 -6.25 4.49 13.10
CA SER A 292 -7.19 5.26 13.93
C SER A 292 -8.41 4.46 14.43
N ALA A 293 -8.74 3.36 13.75
CA ALA A 293 -9.91 2.51 14.02
C ALA A 293 -9.57 1.02 13.85
N THR A 294 -8.48 0.57 14.48
CA THR A 294 -7.95 -0.80 14.35
C THR A 294 -9.00 -1.87 14.71
N SER A 295 -9.81 -1.63 15.75
CA SER A 295 -10.89 -2.51 16.17
C SER A 295 -11.98 -2.65 15.11
N ASP A 296 -12.34 -1.56 14.43
CA ASP A 296 -13.37 -1.58 13.39
C ASP A 296 -12.87 -2.32 12.15
N VAL A 297 -11.57 -2.14 11.80
CA VAL A 297 -10.95 -2.92 10.72
C VAL A 297 -10.91 -4.40 11.07
N MET A 298 -10.65 -4.75 12.34
CA MET A 298 -10.69 -6.15 12.77
C MET A 298 -12.11 -6.72 12.73
N ALA A 299 -13.12 -5.94 13.13
CA ALA A 299 -14.53 -6.33 13.02
C ALA A 299 -14.94 -6.56 11.54
N ALA A 300 -14.45 -5.73 10.61
CA ALA A 300 -14.65 -5.94 9.18
C ALA A 300 -14.01 -7.26 8.69
N VAL A 301 -12.84 -7.62 9.20
CA VAL A 301 -12.20 -8.91 8.90
C VAL A 301 -13.04 -10.07 9.44
N ASP A 302 -13.53 -9.97 10.66
CA ASP A 302 -14.35 -11.00 11.29
C ASP A 302 -15.69 -11.17 10.55
N GLU A 303 -16.36 -10.07 10.17
CA GLU A 303 -17.58 -10.11 9.36
C GLU A 303 -17.31 -10.79 8.01
N ALA A 304 -16.22 -10.43 7.33
CA ALA A 304 -15.85 -11.06 6.06
C ALA A 304 -15.60 -12.56 6.22
N ALA A 305 -14.97 -12.96 7.32
CA ALA A 305 -14.70 -14.35 7.66
C ALA A 305 -15.98 -15.15 7.89
N ASP A 306 -16.92 -14.62 8.68
CA ASP A 306 -18.17 -15.28 9.04
C ASP A 306 -19.07 -15.48 7.82
N ARG A 307 -19.11 -14.52 6.91
CA ARG A 307 -19.89 -14.61 5.65
C ARG A 307 -19.39 -15.67 4.67
N THR A 308 -18.19 -16.21 4.85
CA THR A 308 -17.71 -17.35 4.05
C THR A 308 -18.19 -18.71 4.58
N LEU A 309 -18.83 -18.74 5.75
CA LEU A 309 -19.35 -19.97 6.37
C LEU A 309 -20.85 -20.16 6.07
N GLN A 310 -21.48 -19.15 5.49
CA GLN A 310 -22.89 -19.17 5.05
C GLN A 310 -22.99 -19.63 3.59
#